data_0064738e301f9b2410cbe0f5fec2e7e3
#
_entry.id   0064738e301f9b2410cbe0f5fec2e7e3
#
_cell.length_a   1.000
_cell.length_b   1.000
_cell.length_c   1.000
_cell.angle_alpha   90.00
_cell.angle_beta   90.00
_cell.angle_gamma   90.00
#
_symmetry.space_group_name_H-M   'P 1'
#
loop_
_entity.id
_entity.type
_entity.pdbx_description
1 polymer ?
#
loop_
_entity_poly.entity_id
_entity_poly.type
_entity_poly.pdbx_seq_one_letter_code
_entity_poly.pdbx_strand_id
1 'polypeptide(L)'
;VYKRQPLEGASKAERRAWSKKHQAKEVRTWSSTNVRYLLSQGRIKDADAILGHAHAVEGTVVHGEERGRTIGFPTANLSENVAGYLPVDGVYAGWLVDLGEKSADGGEEAGEKPADGVSQQYDASSVNARVAMQSPHRWPAAISIGTKPTFNEDGDAERVVEAYAITDDWLDLYGHQARVEFAGFLRPQIKFDSADDLVVELKRNVEETKRLTA
;
A
#
# COMPACT_ATOMS: atom_id res chain seq x y z
N VAL A 1 -11.66 -12.87 13.67
CA VAL A 1 -12.78 -13.59 12.99
C VAL A 1 -13.74 -12.54 12.46
N TYR A 2 -13.63 -12.20 11.17
CA TYR A 2 -14.62 -11.35 10.50
C TYR A 2 -15.93 -12.14 10.42
N LYS A 3 -16.91 -11.75 11.20
CA LYS A 3 -18.27 -12.24 11.01
C LYS A 3 -18.73 -11.73 9.64
N ARG A 4 -19.10 -12.64 8.73
CA ARG A 4 -19.82 -12.30 7.50
C ARG A 4 -20.85 -11.23 7.83
N GLN A 5 -20.83 -10.12 7.07
CA GLN A 5 -21.79 -9.06 7.35
C GLN A 5 -23.21 -9.60 7.15
N PRO A 6 -24.13 -9.32 8.08
CA PRO A 6 -25.50 -9.85 8.06
C PRO A 6 -26.35 -9.31 6.90
N LEU A 7 -25.72 -8.68 5.89
CA LEU A 7 -26.36 -7.93 4.81
C LEU A 7 -26.11 -8.53 3.42
N GLU A 8 -25.49 -9.71 3.34
CA GLU A 8 -25.34 -10.42 2.06
C GLU A 8 -26.75 -10.80 1.57
N GLY A 9 -27.13 -10.30 0.38
CA GLY A 9 -28.49 -10.46 -0.16
C GLY A 9 -29.53 -9.42 0.31
N ALA A 10 -29.20 -8.55 1.28
CA ALA A 10 -30.11 -7.53 1.77
C ALA A 10 -30.42 -6.46 0.72
N SER A 11 -31.65 -5.98 0.70
CA SER A 11 -32.09 -4.86 -0.12
C SER A 11 -31.39 -3.55 0.26
N LYS A 12 -31.45 -2.57 -0.65
CA LYS A 12 -30.90 -1.22 -0.39
C LYS A 12 -31.54 -0.56 0.85
N ALA A 13 -32.83 -0.81 1.09
CA ALA A 13 -33.55 -0.28 2.25
C ALA A 13 -33.05 -0.90 3.57
N GLU A 14 -32.87 -2.22 3.60
CA GLU A 14 -32.36 -2.94 4.78
C GLU A 14 -30.92 -2.51 5.11
N ARG A 15 -30.06 -2.34 4.11
CA ARG A 15 -28.69 -1.83 4.32
C ARG A 15 -28.67 -0.42 4.91
N ARG A 16 -29.56 0.48 4.44
CA ARG A 16 -29.69 1.83 5.00
C ARG A 16 -30.20 1.81 6.43
N ALA A 17 -31.21 0.98 6.72
CA ALA A 17 -31.75 0.84 8.06
C ALA A 17 -30.69 0.31 9.05
N TRP A 18 -29.90 -0.68 8.63
CA TRP A 18 -28.80 -1.23 9.42
C TRP A 18 -27.71 -0.18 9.68
N SER A 19 -27.27 0.53 8.65
CA SER A 19 -26.27 1.60 8.77
C SER A 19 -26.71 2.69 9.75
N LYS A 20 -27.97 3.12 9.64
CA LYS A 20 -28.55 4.11 10.57
C LYS A 20 -28.58 3.60 12.02
N LYS A 21 -28.97 2.35 12.23
CA LYS A 21 -29.04 1.71 13.56
C LYS A 21 -27.67 1.59 14.22
N HIS A 22 -26.61 1.34 13.44
CA HIS A 22 -25.27 1.09 13.95
C HIS A 22 -24.32 2.28 13.80
N GLN A 23 -24.86 3.46 13.43
CA GLN A 23 -24.06 4.68 13.13
C GLN A 23 -22.92 4.43 12.14
N ALA A 24 -23.04 3.37 11.34
CA ALA A 24 -22.07 3.05 10.31
C ALA A 24 -22.28 3.97 9.10
N LYS A 25 -21.20 4.47 8.49
CA LYS A 25 -21.29 5.06 7.15
C LYS A 25 -21.85 3.99 6.22
N GLU A 26 -22.72 4.41 5.25
CA GLU A 26 -23.41 3.51 4.34
C GLU A 26 -22.51 2.38 3.84
N VAL A 27 -22.82 1.13 4.22
CA VAL A 27 -22.05 -0.04 3.77
C VAL A 27 -22.32 -0.23 2.29
N ARG A 28 -21.40 0.24 1.48
CA ARG A 28 -21.46 0.05 0.03
C ARG A 28 -21.13 -1.40 -0.28
N THR A 29 -21.68 -1.89 -1.36
CA THR A 29 -21.49 -3.25 -1.88
C THR A 29 -20.00 -3.60 -1.95
N TRP A 30 -19.64 -4.78 -1.54
CA TRP A 30 -18.29 -5.32 -1.73
C TRP A 30 -17.99 -5.41 -3.23
N SER A 31 -17.14 -4.54 -3.69
CA SER A 31 -16.71 -4.51 -5.09
C SER A 31 -15.34 -3.88 -5.21
N SER A 32 -14.58 -4.32 -6.19
CA SER A 32 -13.28 -3.73 -6.53
C SER A 32 -13.39 -2.23 -6.83
N THR A 33 -14.49 -1.77 -7.43
CA THR A 33 -14.75 -0.35 -7.68
C THR A 33 -14.86 0.43 -6.37
N ASN A 34 -15.54 -0.12 -5.36
CA ASN A 34 -15.66 0.54 -4.07
C ASN A 34 -14.33 0.56 -3.32
N VAL A 35 -13.55 -0.54 -3.36
CA VAL A 35 -12.19 -0.57 -2.80
C VAL A 35 -11.33 0.52 -3.43
N ARG A 36 -11.27 0.60 -4.77
CA ARG A 36 -10.49 1.64 -5.46
C ARG A 36 -10.96 3.06 -5.10
N TYR A 37 -12.26 3.27 -4.97
CA TYR A 37 -12.81 4.55 -4.51
C TYR A 37 -12.34 4.89 -3.09
N LEU A 38 -12.35 3.96 -2.16
CA LEU A 38 -11.87 4.19 -0.79
C LEU A 38 -10.37 4.50 -0.77
N LEU A 39 -9.58 3.77 -1.54
CA LEU A 39 -8.14 4.00 -1.69
C LEU A 39 -7.85 5.38 -2.31
N SER A 40 -8.63 5.80 -3.31
CA SER A 40 -8.50 7.14 -3.91
C SER A 40 -8.88 8.28 -2.96
N GLN A 41 -9.51 7.97 -1.82
CA GLN A 41 -9.85 8.91 -0.75
C GLN A 41 -8.94 8.77 0.49
N GLY A 42 -7.87 7.97 0.42
CA GLY A 42 -6.99 7.69 1.56
C GLY A 42 -7.65 6.88 2.69
N ARG A 43 -8.81 6.28 2.43
CA ARG A 43 -9.59 5.52 3.42
C ARG A 43 -9.11 4.08 3.51
N ILE A 44 -7.86 3.89 3.92
CA ILE A 44 -7.18 2.58 3.94
C ILE A 44 -7.95 1.57 4.80
N LYS A 45 -8.26 1.91 6.06
CA LYS A 45 -8.96 0.99 7.00
C LYS A 45 -10.33 0.54 6.48
N ASP A 46 -11.04 1.41 5.78
CA ASP A 46 -12.33 1.06 5.18
C ASP A 46 -12.15 0.13 3.96
N ALA A 47 -11.09 0.31 3.20
CA ALA A 47 -10.73 -0.59 2.09
C ALA A 47 -10.32 -1.96 2.62
N ASP A 48 -9.46 -2.01 3.64
CA ASP A 48 -9.01 -3.24 4.31
C ASP A 48 -10.19 -4.02 4.91
N ALA A 49 -11.17 -3.32 5.47
CA ALA A 49 -12.39 -3.95 5.99
C ALA A 49 -13.21 -4.66 4.89
N ILE A 50 -13.13 -4.19 3.65
CA ILE A 50 -13.76 -4.85 2.50
C ILE A 50 -12.89 -5.99 1.98
N LEU A 51 -11.56 -5.77 1.91
CA LEU A 51 -10.60 -6.76 1.42
C LEU A 51 -10.45 -7.95 2.37
N GLY A 52 -10.63 -7.72 3.69
CA GLY A 52 -10.36 -8.72 4.73
C GLY A 52 -8.87 -8.86 5.07
N HIS A 53 -8.03 -8.02 4.50
CA HIS A 53 -6.58 -7.96 4.76
C HIS A 53 -6.08 -6.53 4.54
N ALA A 54 -4.85 -6.23 5.00
CA ALA A 54 -4.20 -4.94 4.72
C ALA A 54 -3.99 -4.76 3.22
N HIS A 55 -4.34 -3.58 2.71
CA HIS A 55 -4.02 -3.22 1.33
C HIS A 55 -2.50 -3.10 1.16
N ALA A 56 -1.99 -3.63 0.08
CA ALA A 56 -0.56 -3.62 -0.20
C ALA A 56 -0.27 -3.45 -1.69
N VAL A 57 0.96 -3.03 -1.97
CA VAL A 57 1.53 -2.98 -3.31
C VAL A 57 2.90 -3.65 -3.29
N GLU A 58 3.33 -4.17 -4.43
CA GLU A 58 4.61 -4.88 -4.56
C GLU A 58 5.42 -4.31 -5.73
N GLY A 59 6.72 -4.27 -5.57
CA GLY A 59 7.62 -3.81 -6.62
C GLY A 59 9.08 -4.14 -6.30
N THR A 60 9.94 -3.98 -7.28
CA THR A 60 11.38 -4.12 -7.08
C THR A 60 11.93 -2.83 -6.47
N VAL A 61 12.81 -2.94 -5.48
CA VAL A 61 13.51 -1.80 -4.92
C VAL A 61 14.58 -1.33 -5.89
N VAL A 62 14.51 -0.06 -6.27
CA VAL A 62 15.42 0.59 -7.21
C VAL A 62 16.12 1.79 -6.60
N HIS A 63 17.19 2.26 -7.23
CA HIS A 63 17.84 3.50 -6.84
C HIS A 63 16.91 4.68 -7.09
N GLY A 64 16.68 5.49 -6.05
CA GLY A 64 15.97 6.75 -6.14
C GLY A 64 16.93 7.94 -6.21
N GLU A 65 16.40 9.14 -5.95
CA GLU A 65 17.21 10.38 -5.93
C GLU A 65 18.08 10.52 -4.67
N GLU A 66 18.01 9.59 -3.72
CA GLU A 66 18.78 9.49 -2.47
C GLU A 66 18.72 10.75 -1.56
N ARG A 67 17.79 11.67 -1.82
CA ARG A 67 17.64 12.91 -1.03
C ARG A 67 17.37 12.63 0.45
N GLY A 68 16.56 11.61 0.75
CA GLY A 68 16.27 11.20 2.11
C GLY A 68 17.51 10.75 2.88
N ARG A 69 18.46 10.09 2.20
CA ARG A 69 19.72 9.62 2.80
C ARG A 69 20.56 10.76 3.37
N THR A 70 20.62 11.90 2.68
CA THR A 70 21.41 13.06 3.11
C THR A 70 20.88 13.72 4.38
N ILE A 71 19.59 13.53 4.69
CA ILE A 71 18.93 14.08 5.88
C ILE A 71 18.61 13.01 6.95
N GLY A 72 19.16 11.79 6.80
CA GLY A 72 19.02 10.70 7.78
C GLY A 72 17.76 9.86 7.66
N PHE A 73 17.05 9.94 6.53
CA PHE A 73 15.84 9.15 6.24
C PHE A 73 16.00 8.37 4.91
N PRO A 74 16.87 7.33 4.86
CA PRO A 74 17.03 6.53 3.65
C PRO A 74 15.73 5.80 3.32
N THR A 75 15.27 5.89 2.08
CA THR A 75 14.03 5.28 1.60
C THR A 75 14.31 4.17 0.59
N ALA A 76 13.55 3.08 0.68
CA ALA A 76 13.39 2.12 -0.40
C ALA A 76 12.43 2.70 -1.43
N ASN A 77 12.88 2.84 -2.67
CA ASN A 77 12.06 3.32 -3.78
C ASN A 77 11.59 2.13 -4.58
N LEU A 78 10.28 1.98 -4.77
CA LEU A 78 9.75 0.94 -5.65
C LEU A 78 9.84 1.38 -7.11
N SER A 79 10.10 0.41 -7.99
CA SER A 79 10.12 0.62 -9.45
C SER A 79 8.76 1.13 -9.95
N GLU A 80 8.75 1.72 -11.14
CA GLU A 80 7.56 2.29 -11.79
C GLU A 80 6.41 1.26 -11.95
N ASN A 81 6.77 0.00 -12.19
CA ASN A 81 5.81 -1.08 -12.39
C ASN A 81 5.42 -1.75 -11.07
N VAL A 82 4.73 -0.98 -10.21
CA VAL A 82 4.21 -1.49 -8.95
C VAL A 82 2.99 -2.36 -9.19
N ALA A 83 3.00 -3.59 -8.70
CA ALA A 83 1.81 -4.45 -8.70
C ALA A 83 0.85 -4.02 -7.57
N GLY A 84 -0.41 -3.82 -7.92
CA GLY A 84 -1.45 -3.36 -7.00
C GLY A 84 -1.99 -1.97 -7.36
N TYR A 85 -3.01 -1.53 -6.64
CA TYR A 85 -3.64 -0.22 -6.86
C TYR A 85 -3.04 0.81 -5.90
N LEU A 86 -2.40 1.85 -6.43
CA LEU A 86 -1.85 2.93 -5.62
C LEU A 86 -2.97 3.79 -5.01
N PRO A 87 -3.01 3.97 -3.68
CA PRO A 87 -3.91 4.92 -3.03
C PRO A 87 -3.64 6.36 -3.48
N VAL A 88 -4.43 7.32 -3.01
CA VAL A 88 -4.21 8.75 -3.30
C VAL A 88 -2.82 9.20 -2.85
N ASP A 89 -2.25 10.20 -3.52
CA ASP A 89 -0.96 10.77 -3.14
C ASP A 89 -0.98 11.30 -1.71
N GLY A 90 0.07 11.01 -0.97
CA GLY A 90 0.19 11.38 0.43
C GLY A 90 1.21 10.56 1.18
N VAL A 91 1.23 10.74 2.49
CA VAL A 91 2.08 10.00 3.42
C VAL A 91 1.22 9.05 4.24
N TYR A 92 1.71 7.84 4.43
CA TYR A 92 1.01 6.73 5.08
C TYR A 92 1.87 6.11 6.16
N ALA A 93 1.23 5.57 7.17
CA ALA A 93 1.82 4.58 8.06
C ALA A 93 1.61 3.19 7.50
N GLY A 94 2.58 2.29 7.68
CA GLY A 94 2.46 0.91 7.24
C GLY A 94 3.71 0.09 7.53
N TRP A 95 3.97 -0.87 6.67
CA TRP A 95 5.14 -1.74 6.78
C TRP A 95 5.84 -1.87 5.43
N LEU A 96 7.16 -1.98 5.48
CA LEU A 96 8.00 -2.47 4.41
C LEU A 96 8.34 -3.92 4.72
N VAL A 97 8.12 -4.81 3.75
CA VAL A 97 8.43 -6.24 3.85
C VAL A 97 9.39 -6.59 2.74
N ASP A 98 10.53 -7.16 3.11
CA ASP A 98 11.47 -7.72 2.15
C ASP A 98 11.00 -9.13 1.76
N LEU A 99 10.80 -9.36 0.47
CA LEU A 99 10.43 -10.65 -0.11
C LEU A 99 11.65 -11.37 -0.72
N GLY A 100 12.85 -10.80 -0.61
CA GLY A 100 14.09 -11.34 -1.12
C GLY A 100 14.41 -10.95 -2.57
N GLU A 101 15.51 -11.46 -3.08
CA GLU A 101 15.92 -11.24 -4.46
C GLU A 101 14.90 -11.86 -5.44
N LYS A 102 14.68 -11.18 -6.56
CA LYS A 102 13.87 -11.72 -7.63
C LYS A 102 14.54 -12.99 -8.16
N SER A 103 13.93 -14.16 -7.95
CA SER A 103 14.43 -15.41 -8.51
C SER A 103 14.61 -15.28 -10.02
N ALA A 104 15.80 -15.58 -10.53
CA ALA A 104 16.10 -15.53 -11.96
C ALA A 104 15.25 -16.53 -12.78
N ASP A 105 14.56 -17.46 -12.12
CA ASP A 105 13.64 -18.46 -12.69
C ASP A 105 12.19 -17.98 -12.82
N GLY A 106 11.92 -16.70 -12.62
CA GLY A 106 10.64 -16.10 -12.96
C GLY A 106 10.45 -16.07 -14.47
N GLY A 107 10.34 -17.26 -15.08
CA GLY A 107 9.85 -17.40 -16.43
C GLY A 107 8.51 -16.68 -16.53
N GLU A 108 8.38 -15.80 -17.50
CA GLU A 108 7.09 -15.42 -18.05
C GLU A 108 6.41 -16.71 -18.51
N GLU A 109 5.72 -17.39 -17.59
CA GLU A 109 4.63 -18.24 -18.03
C GLU A 109 3.59 -17.30 -18.61
N ALA A 110 3.73 -17.06 -19.92
CA ALA A 110 2.62 -16.65 -20.74
C ALA A 110 1.54 -17.70 -20.51
N GLY A 111 0.66 -17.40 -19.54
CA GLY A 111 -0.45 -18.27 -19.20
C GLY A 111 -1.27 -18.49 -20.44
N GLU A 112 -1.19 -19.68 -21.02
CA GLU A 112 -2.21 -20.20 -21.90
C GLU A 112 -3.55 -19.94 -21.21
N LYS A 113 -4.42 -19.19 -21.91
CA LYS A 113 -5.79 -18.99 -21.46
C LYS A 113 -6.41 -20.38 -21.27
N PRO A 114 -6.88 -20.75 -20.06
CA PRO A 114 -7.66 -21.96 -19.92
C PRO A 114 -8.91 -21.81 -20.77
N ALA A 115 -9.06 -22.65 -21.76
CA ALA A 115 -10.34 -22.91 -22.38
C ALA A 115 -11.22 -23.50 -21.28
N ASP A 116 -12.46 -22.97 -21.21
CA ASP A 116 -13.55 -23.38 -20.33
C ASP A 116 -13.59 -22.75 -18.92
N GLY A 117 -14.31 -21.67 -18.84
CA GLY A 117 -15.36 -21.24 -17.91
C GLY A 117 -15.28 -21.48 -16.39
N VAL A 118 -14.17 -21.95 -15.86
CA VAL A 118 -13.97 -22.05 -14.40
C VAL A 118 -13.05 -20.92 -13.98
N SER A 119 -13.62 -19.86 -13.42
CA SER A 119 -12.86 -18.84 -12.72
C SER A 119 -12.19 -19.52 -11.51
N GLN A 120 -10.96 -19.98 -11.68
CA GLN A 120 -10.09 -20.26 -10.54
C GLN A 120 -9.86 -18.91 -9.86
N GLN A 121 -10.51 -18.76 -8.73
CA GLN A 121 -10.30 -17.67 -7.79
C GLN A 121 -8.86 -17.82 -7.29
N TYR A 122 -7.91 -17.18 -7.97
CA TYR A 122 -6.53 -17.06 -7.50
C TYR A 122 -6.55 -16.29 -6.20
N ASP A 123 -6.47 -16.99 -5.09
CA ASP A 123 -6.21 -16.41 -3.77
C ASP A 123 -4.71 -16.12 -3.58
N ALA A 124 -4.09 -15.53 -4.60
CA ALA A 124 -2.70 -15.09 -4.56
C ALA A 124 -2.47 -14.09 -3.41
N SER A 125 -3.50 -13.32 -3.06
CA SER A 125 -3.46 -12.37 -1.94
C SER A 125 -3.26 -13.06 -0.60
N SER A 126 -3.83 -14.26 -0.40
CA SER A 126 -3.72 -14.97 0.88
C SER A 126 -2.33 -15.59 1.08
N VAL A 127 -1.73 -16.12 0.02
CA VAL A 127 -0.39 -16.74 0.10
C VAL A 127 0.67 -15.67 0.32
N ASN A 128 0.67 -14.60 -0.49
CA ASN A 128 1.61 -13.50 -0.35
C ASN A 128 1.41 -12.75 0.97
N ALA A 129 0.16 -12.58 1.43
CA ALA A 129 -0.10 -11.99 2.73
C ALA A 129 0.46 -12.84 3.88
N ARG A 130 0.33 -14.17 3.82
CA ARG A 130 0.90 -15.06 4.84
C ARG A 130 2.43 -15.03 4.83
N VAL A 131 3.04 -15.03 3.66
CA VAL A 131 4.50 -14.90 3.50
C VAL A 131 4.97 -13.56 4.07
N ALA A 132 4.30 -12.46 3.73
CA ALA A 132 4.64 -11.14 4.24
C ALA A 132 4.50 -11.04 5.76
N MET A 133 3.43 -11.60 6.35
CA MET A 133 3.22 -11.61 7.80
C MET A 133 4.22 -12.51 8.56
N GLN A 134 4.77 -13.51 7.92
CA GLN A 134 5.76 -14.44 8.49
C GLN A 134 7.20 -14.07 8.15
N SER A 135 7.40 -13.06 7.29
CA SER A 135 8.74 -12.61 6.95
C SER A 135 9.46 -12.08 8.20
N PRO A 136 10.68 -12.58 8.51
CA PRO A 136 11.51 -12.00 9.57
C PRO A 136 11.95 -10.56 9.23
N HIS A 137 11.82 -10.15 7.97
CA HIS A 137 12.24 -8.86 7.44
C HIS A 137 11.01 -7.98 7.13
N ARG A 138 10.29 -7.62 8.18
CA ARG A 138 9.13 -6.74 8.14
C ARG A 138 9.29 -5.61 9.14
N TRP A 139 9.43 -4.39 8.65
CA TRP A 139 9.67 -3.20 9.46
C TRP A 139 8.48 -2.24 9.39
N PRO A 140 8.10 -1.57 10.49
CA PRO A 140 7.25 -0.39 10.41
C PRO A 140 7.85 0.60 9.42
N ALA A 141 7.03 1.23 8.58
CA ALA A 141 7.52 2.15 7.57
C ALA A 141 6.62 3.37 7.39
N ALA A 142 7.24 4.54 7.29
CA ALA A 142 6.57 5.73 6.78
C ALA A 142 6.67 5.71 5.26
N ILE A 143 5.52 5.75 4.59
CA ILE A 143 5.39 5.52 3.15
C ILE A 143 4.95 6.81 2.49
N SER A 144 5.64 7.24 1.44
CA SER A 144 5.27 8.37 0.60
C SER A 144 4.81 7.88 -0.76
N ILE A 145 3.64 8.34 -1.20
CA ILE A 145 3.18 8.21 -2.59
C ILE A 145 3.09 9.61 -3.15
N GLY A 146 3.80 9.86 -4.22
CA GLY A 146 3.84 11.17 -4.86
C GLY A 146 4.07 11.04 -6.36
N THR A 147 3.94 12.16 -7.04
CA THR A 147 4.14 12.25 -8.47
C THR A 147 5.48 12.90 -8.74
N LYS A 148 6.34 12.25 -9.53
CA LYS A 148 7.54 12.90 -10.08
C LYS A 148 7.14 13.66 -11.34
N PRO A 149 7.55 14.93 -11.49
CA PRO A 149 7.44 15.59 -12.78
C PRO A 149 8.41 14.90 -13.75
N THR A 150 7.88 14.09 -14.63
CA THR A 150 8.64 13.53 -15.75
C THR A 150 8.49 14.47 -16.94
N PHE A 151 9.59 14.76 -17.62
CA PHE A 151 9.60 15.54 -18.87
C PHE A 151 9.30 14.62 -20.09
N ASN A 152 8.40 13.64 -19.91
CA ASN A 152 7.97 12.79 -21.01
C ASN A 152 7.00 13.53 -21.90
N GLU A 153 7.15 13.37 -23.22
CA GLU A 153 6.33 14.05 -24.25
C GLU A 153 4.82 13.76 -24.09
N ASP A 154 4.44 12.68 -23.43
CA ASP A 154 3.05 12.26 -23.20
C ASP A 154 2.41 12.87 -21.94
N GLY A 155 3.13 13.64 -21.14
CA GLY A 155 2.57 14.44 -20.02
C GLY A 155 2.05 13.64 -18.83
N ASP A 156 2.18 12.32 -18.79
CA ASP A 156 1.79 11.49 -17.66
C ASP A 156 2.84 11.57 -16.56
N ALA A 157 2.47 12.18 -15.45
CA ALA A 157 3.33 12.29 -14.29
C ALA A 157 3.40 10.93 -13.58
N GLU A 158 4.60 10.38 -13.50
CA GLU A 158 4.85 9.07 -12.89
C GLU A 158 4.64 9.11 -11.38
N ARG A 159 3.89 8.13 -10.86
CA ARG A 159 3.67 7.98 -9.43
C ARG A 159 4.72 7.03 -8.84
N VAL A 160 5.38 7.49 -7.78
CA VAL A 160 6.43 6.73 -7.09
C VAL A 160 6.01 6.39 -5.67
N VAL A 161 6.48 5.24 -5.21
CA VAL A 161 6.31 4.78 -3.83
C VAL A 161 7.68 4.75 -3.18
N GLU A 162 7.83 5.50 -2.09
CA GLU A 162 9.02 5.55 -1.27
C GLU A 162 8.66 5.09 0.14
N ALA A 163 9.41 4.14 0.70
CA ALA A 163 9.18 3.62 2.04
C ALA A 163 10.43 3.80 2.90
N TYR A 164 10.31 4.56 4.00
CA TYR A 164 11.31 4.68 5.04
C TYR A 164 11.06 3.61 6.10
N ALA A 165 11.89 2.56 6.14
CA ALA A 165 11.85 1.55 7.18
C ALA A 165 12.32 2.13 8.52
N ILE A 166 11.52 1.97 9.56
CA ILE A 166 11.83 2.45 10.92
C ILE A 166 12.60 1.36 11.64
N THR A 167 13.92 1.37 11.46
CA THR A 167 14.88 0.46 12.06
C THR A 167 16.20 1.16 12.30
N ASP A 168 16.99 0.65 13.23
CA ASP A 168 18.37 1.10 13.48
C ASP A 168 19.38 0.34 12.58
N ASP A 169 18.92 -0.74 11.92
CA ASP A 169 19.75 -1.55 11.04
C ASP A 169 19.92 -0.87 9.67
N TRP A 170 21.12 -1.04 9.10
CA TRP A 170 21.34 -0.70 7.70
C TRP A 170 20.70 -1.75 6.80
N LEU A 171 19.81 -1.31 5.91
CA LEU A 171 19.14 -2.18 4.95
C LEU A 171 19.70 -1.94 3.55
N ASP A 172 20.20 -3.01 2.92
CA ASP A 172 20.52 -3.04 1.49
C ASP A 172 19.46 -3.90 0.79
N LEU A 173 18.49 -3.24 0.18
CA LEU A 173 17.34 -3.89 -0.46
C LEU A 173 17.30 -3.69 -1.97
N TYR A 174 18.37 -3.14 -2.57
CA TYR A 174 18.40 -2.91 -4.00
C TYR A 174 18.29 -4.21 -4.79
N GLY A 175 17.37 -4.23 -5.76
CA GLY A 175 17.06 -5.43 -6.55
C GLY A 175 16.10 -6.42 -5.89
N HIS A 176 15.85 -6.28 -4.59
CA HIS A 176 14.87 -7.14 -3.91
C HIS A 176 13.44 -6.82 -4.33
N GLN A 177 12.60 -7.83 -4.31
CA GLN A 177 11.16 -7.65 -4.31
C GLN A 177 10.73 -7.18 -2.94
N ALA A 178 9.98 -6.11 -2.87
CA ALA A 178 9.45 -5.59 -1.62
C ALA A 178 7.94 -5.42 -1.70
N ARG A 179 7.29 -5.63 -0.56
CA ARG A 179 5.87 -5.37 -0.37
C ARG A 179 5.71 -4.20 0.60
N VAL A 180 4.90 -3.25 0.20
CA VAL A 180 4.51 -2.11 1.04
C VAL A 180 3.06 -2.30 1.46
N GLU A 181 2.83 -2.48 2.76
CA GLU A 181 1.51 -2.66 3.36
C GLU A 181 1.07 -1.34 4.02
N PHE A 182 -0.17 -0.93 3.79
CA PHE A 182 -0.70 0.32 4.33
C PHE A 182 -1.52 0.06 5.60
N ALA A 183 -1.25 0.82 6.67
CA ALA A 183 -2.01 0.80 7.92
C ALA A 183 -2.96 1.99 8.08
N GLY A 184 -2.60 3.14 7.48
CA GLY A 184 -3.43 4.34 7.54
C GLY A 184 -2.83 5.53 6.83
N PHE A 185 -3.68 6.46 6.42
CA PHE A 185 -3.30 7.73 5.81
C PHE A 185 -2.92 8.72 6.90
N LEU A 186 -1.75 9.34 6.82
CA LEU A 186 -1.26 10.34 7.76
C LEU A 186 -1.60 11.75 7.30
N ARG A 187 -1.23 12.10 6.07
CA ARG A 187 -1.44 13.44 5.51
C ARG A 187 -1.29 13.47 3.98
N PRO A 188 -1.82 14.50 3.31
CA PRO A 188 -1.52 14.75 1.90
C PRO A 188 -0.05 15.16 1.71
N GLN A 189 0.42 15.18 0.45
CA GLN A 189 1.70 15.78 0.08
C GLN A 189 1.66 17.29 0.33
N ILE A 190 2.73 17.80 0.91
CA ILE A 190 2.93 19.24 1.18
C ILE A 190 4.33 19.66 0.70
N LYS A 191 4.45 20.91 0.30
CA LYS A 191 5.76 21.53 0.03
C LYS A 191 6.34 22.08 1.33
N PHE A 192 7.64 21.96 1.49
CA PHE A 192 8.37 22.53 2.62
C PHE A 192 9.23 23.69 2.13
N ASP A 193 9.29 24.75 2.93
CA ASP A 193 10.09 25.93 2.61
C ASP A 193 11.57 25.73 2.98
N SER A 194 11.85 24.79 3.89
CA SER A 194 13.21 24.45 4.32
C SER A 194 13.40 22.94 4.52
N ALA A 195 14.67 22.49 4.52
CA ALA A 195 15.02 21.12 4.87
C ALA A 195 14.73 20.82 6.34
N ASP A 196 14.85 21.80 7.23
CA ASP A 196 14.58 21.63 8.66
C ASP A 196 13.09 21.36 8.91
N ASP A 197 12.19 22.08 8.22
CA ASP A 197 10.74 21.84 8.32
C ASP A 197 10.39 20.44 7.82
N LEU A 198 11.02 19.99 6.73
CA LEU A 198 10.86 18.63 6.24
C LEU A 198 11.29 17.60 7.30
N VAL A 199 12.46 17.77 7.92
CA VAL A 199 12.97 16.86 8.96
C VAL A 199 12.04 16.80 10.17
N VAL A 200 11.50 17.93 10.61
CA VAL A 200 10.53 17.98 11.72
C VAL A 200 9.29 17.15 11.38
N GLU A 201 8.76 17.32 10.18
CA GLU A 201 7.56 16.60 9.75
C GLU A 201 7.84 15.09 9.51
N LEU A 202 9.02 14.72 9.00
CA LEU A 202 9.43 13.32 8.87
C LEU A 202 9.48 12.63 10.24
N LYS A 203 10.06 13.28 11.26
CA LYS A 203 10.07 12.75 12.64
C LYS A 203 8.66 12.54 13.17
N ARG A 204 7.76 13.48 12.92
CA ARG A 204 6.35 13.35 13.30
C ARG A 204 5.67 12.19 12.61
N ASN A 205 5.89 11.99 11.30
CA ASN A 205 5.36 10.87 10.55
C ASN A 205 5.89 9.53 11.08
N VAL A 206 7.16 9.46 11.49
CA VAL A 206 7.76 8.27 12.12
C VAL A 206 7.06 7.92 13.43
N GLU A 207 6.87 8.89 14.32
CA GLU A 207 6.20 8.65 15.60
C GLU A 207 4.73 8.21 15.41
N GLU A 208 4.02 8.84 14.49
CA GLU A 208 2.65 8.45 14.17
C GLU A 208 2.60 7.03 13.55
N THR A 209 3.59 6.70 12.70
CA THR A 209 3.72 5.35 12.12
C THR A 209 3.93 4.32 13.22
N LYS A 210 4.89 4.52 14.13
CA LYS A 210 5.11 3.62 15.26
C LYS A 210 3.83 3.38 16.06
N ARG A 211 3.04 4.43 16.30
CA ARG A 211 1.76 4.33 17.02
C ARG A 211 0.71 3.49 16.28
N LEU A 212 0.68 3.56 14.95
CA LEU A 212 -0.33 2.85 14.14
C LEU A 212 0.07 1.41 13.81
N THR A 213 1.36 1.08 13.94
CA THR A 213 1.93 -0.25 13.63
C THR A 213 2.31 -1.06 14.87
N ALA A 214 2.10 -0.50 16.07
CA ALA A 214 2.35 -1.14 17.37
C ALA A 214 1.35 -2.27 17.68
#